data_12467d77cf7f0d8ace6650049cc97611
#
_entry.id   12467d77cf7f0d8ace6650049cc97611
#
_cell.length_a   1.000
_cell.length_b   1.000
_cell.length_c   1.000
_cell.angle_alpha   90.00
_cell.angle_beta   90.00
_cell.angle_gamma   90.00
#
_symmetry.space_group_name_H-M   'P 1'
#
loop_
_entity.id
_entity.type
_entity.pdbx_description
1 polymer ?
#
loop_
_entity_poly.entity_id
_entity_poly.type
_entity_poly.pdbx_seq_one_letter_code
_entity_poly.pdbx_strand_id
1 'polypeptide(L)'
;MGGREKFFQEFSLPPQKNKIFLKKFARKKVNRLFFAYISYATCFLIVVRRLQKGRMTDMNYKSVLDCCLENEKRNLSVYAFHTVDTKGRDKPYNTSDVRTEFQRDRDRITHCQSFRRLMYKTQVFLSPTGDHYRTRMTHTLEVTQIARIIARALRLNEDLTEAAALGHDLGHTPFGHAGEYAMQKCFDADFTHYKQSLRVVELLENDGEGLNLTWEVRDGIVNHTGDNLASTLEGVIVKYADRIAYINHDIDDACRAGILSPNDIPSGIRSILGESHSDRINTMVMSIVRASADRPKIEMEPDVSEASKALRAFLFERVYRNPIAKGEESKAQDMLAYLFEYFVKHPDKMPELYKKRLYVDTVERCACDFISGMTDRYAIEVYTDICIPKVWRGKQ
;
A
#
# COMPACT_ATOMS: atom_id res chain seq x y z
N MET A 1 40.78 -8.70 5.96
CA MET A 1 39.69 -9.70 6.11
C MET A 1 40.14 -11.04 6.68
N GLY A 2 41.45 -11.26 6.97
CA GLY A 2 41.98 -12.57 7.38
C GLY A 2 42.11 -12.84 8.89
N GLY A 3 41.70 -11.92 9.76
CA GLY A 3 41.93 -12.05 11.22
C GLY A 3 40.73 -12.51 12.06
N ARG A 4 39.52 -12.42 11.54
CA ARG A 4 38.29 -12.76 12.27
C ARG A 4 37.87 -14.22 12.17
N GLU A 5 38.16 -14.88 11.06
CA GLU A 5 37.79 -16.30 10.88
C GLU A 5 38.69 -17.27 11.68
N LYS A 6 39.96 -16.94 11.89
CA LYS A 6 40.84 -17.76 12.73
C LYS A 6 40.48 -17.72 14.22
N PHE A 7 39.86 -16.65 14.69
CA PHE A 7 39.46 -16.51 16.11
C PHE A 7 38.24 -17.37 16.45
N PHE A 8 37.33 -17.61 15.51
CA PHE A 8 36.14 -18.45 15.72
C PHE A 8 36.38 -19.95 15.58
N GLN A 9 37.40 -20.37 14.83
CA GLN A 9 37.75 -21.81 14.70
C GLN A 9 38.46 -22.39 15.95
N GLU A 10 39.16 -21.57 16.71
CA GLU A 10 39.82 -22.04 17.96
C GLU A 10 38.90 -22.25 19.14
N PHE A 11 37.67 -21.71 19.11
CA PHE A 11 36.67 -21.90 20.20
C PHE A 11 35.78 -23.15 20.05
N SER A 12 35.94 -23.93 19.01
CA SER A 12 35.19 -25.16 18.76
C SER A 12 35.89 -26.44 19.24
N LEU A 13 36.95 -26.33 20.05
CA LEU A 13 37.71 -27.45 20.56
C LEU A 13 37.10 -28.06 21.84
N PRO A 14 37.21 -29.40 22.05
CA PRO A 14 36.61 -30.09 23.19
C PRO A 14 37.20 -29.64 24.54
N PRO A 15 36.44 -29.79 25.65
CA PRO A 15 36.73 -29.16 26.95
C PRO A 15 38.09 -29.40 27.59
N GLN A 16 38.78 -30.46 27.21
CA GLN A 16 40.09 -30.80 27.79
C GLN A 16 41.25 -29.91 27.25
N LYS A 17 41.17 -29.34 26.05
CA LYS A 17 42.20 -28.48 25.49
C LYS A 17 42.11 -27.03 25.98
N ASN A 18 40.96 -26.62 26.46
CA ASN A 18 40.75 -25.27 27.02
C ASN A 18 41.51 -25.04 28.35
N LYS A 19 41.71 -26.06 29.16
CA LYS A 19 42.46 -25.92 30.41
C LYS A 19 43.95 -25.63 30.21
N ILE A 20 44.57 -26.09 29.12
CA ILE A 20 45.98 -25.88 28.80
C ILE A 20 46.17 -24.46 28.22
N PHE A 21 45.24 -23.99 27.41
CA PHE A 21 45.24 -22.64 26.86
C PHE A 21 45.11 -21.56 27.93
N LEU A 22 44.18 -21.75 28.85
CA LEU A 22 43.95 -20.81 29.97
C LEU A 22 45.16 -20.78 30.92
N LYS A 23 45.88 -21.88 31.15
CA LYS A 23 47.12 -21.91 31.95
C LYS A 23 48.31 -21.17 31.28
N LYS A 24 48.40 -21.17 29.93
CA LYS A 24 49.42 -20.42 29.21
C LYS A 24 49.15 -18.91 29.20
N PHE A 25 47.89 -18.50 29.20
CA PHE A 25 47.48 -17.07 29.24
C PHE A 25 47.62 -16.47 30.62
N ALA A 26 47.41 -17.25 31.68
CA ALA A 26 47.55 -16.79 33.06
C ALA A 26 49.01 -16.44 33.47
N ARG A 27 50.01 -16.83 32.68
CA ARG A 27 51.42 -16.51 32.92
C ARG A 27 51.89 -15.15 32.34
N LYS A 28 51.06 -14.44 31.51
CA LYS A 28 51.32 -13.06 31.10
C LYS A 28 50.40 -12.13 31.87
N LYS A 29 51.01 -11.23 32.64
CA LYS A 29 50.29 -10.19 33.43
C LYS A 29 49.24 -9.46 32.57
N VAL A 30 48.04 -10.01 32.39
CA VAL A 30 46.89 -9.36 31.79
C VAL A 30 45.91 -9.01 32.92
N ASN A 31 45.52 -7.75 32.98
CA ASN A 31 44.74 -7.12 34.03
C ASN A 31 43.51 -7.96 34.50
N ARG A 32 43.35 -8.10 35.83
CA ARG A 32 42.19 -8.76 36.48
C ARG A 32 40.83 -8.26 35.94
N LEU A 33 40.77 -7.05 35.47
CA LEU A 33 39.58 -6.45 34.82
C LEU A 33 39.21 -7.12 33.49
N PHE A 34 40.21 -7.58 32.70
CA PHE A 34 39.96 -8.25 31.41
C PHE A 34 39.37 -9.66 31.62
N PHE A 35 39.82 -10.36 32.64
CA PHE A 35 39.24 -11.70 32.99
C PHE A 35 37.86 -11.60 33.57
N ALA A 36 37.58 -10.55 34.36
CA ALA A 36 36.23 -10.28 34.89
C ALA A 36 35.26 -9.94 33.73
N TYR A 37 35.70 -9.17 32.74
CA TYR A 37 34.89 -8.80 31.57
C TYR A 37 34.58 -9.99 30.67
N ILE A 38 35.55 -10.86 30.40
CA ILE A 38 35.33 -12.11 29.62
C ILE A 38 34.44 -13.08 30.38
N SER A 39 34.60 -13.21 31.68
CA SER A 39 33.73 -14.07 32.51
C SER A 39 32.29 -13.53 32.54
N TYR A 40 32.09 -12.19 32.65
CA TYR A 40 30.79 -11.56 32.61
C TYR A 40 30.12 -11.71 31.22
N ALA A 41 30.89 -11.47 30.14
CA ALA A 41 30.41 -11.63 28.79
C ALA A 41 30.02 -13.07 28.46
N THR A 42 30.81 -14.04 28.97
CA THR A 42 30.52 -15.47 28.78
C THR A 42 29.31 -15.93 29.59
N CYS A 43 29.17 -15.48 30.85
CA CYS A 43 27.96 -15.72 31.65
C CYS A 43 26.74 -15.05 31.03
N PHE A 44 26.86 -13.83 30.55
CA PHE A 44 25.79 -13.12 29.89
C PHE A 44 25.34 -13.81 28.60
N LEU A 45 26.28 -14.26 27.76
CA LEU A 45 26.00 -15.04 26.55
C LEU A 45 25.37 -16.42 26.85
N ILE A 46 25.76 -17.09 27.94
CA ILE A 46 25.17 -18.35 28.38
C ILE A 46 23.75 -18.12 28.93
N VAL A 47 23.53 -17.04 29.67
CA VAL A 47 22.20 -16.65 30.18
C VAL A 47 21.28 -16.25 29.03
N VAL A 48 21.76 -15.43 28.08
CA VAL A 48 20.99 -15.04 26.89
C VAL A 48 20.69 -16.28 26.01
N ARG A 49 21.64 -17.18 25.79
CA ARG A 49 21.40 -18.42 25.07
C ARG A 49 20.45 -19.39 25.79
N ARG A 50 20.49 -19.45 27.14
CA ARG A 50 19.51 -20.23 27.91
C ARG A 50 18.12 -19.61 27.86
N LEU A 51 18.02 -18.28 27.96
CA LEU A 51 16.77 -17.57 27.83
C LEU A 51 16.20 -17.68 26.41
N GLN A 52 17.05 -17.66 25.38
CA GLN A 52 16.62 -17.89 24.01
C GLN A 52 16.25 -19.34 23.73
N LYS A 53 17.04 -20.34 24.22
CA LYS A 53 16.69 -21.76 24.05
C LYS A 53 15.42 -22.16 24.83
N GLY A 54 15.23 -21.64 26.04
CA GLY A 54 14.01 -21.92 26.81
C GLY A 54 12.73 -21.26 26.26
N ARG A 55 12.86 -20.18 25.47
CA ARG A 55 11.72 -19.51 24.83
C ARG A 55 11.37 -20.02 23.43
N MET A 56 12.28 -20.70 22.72
CA MET A 56 12.04 -21.12 21.33
C MET A 56 11.61 -22.57 21.14
N THR A 57 11.71 -23.44 22.16
CA THR A 57 11.43 -24.87 22.00
C THR A 57 10.00 -25.30 22.36
N ASP A 58 9.20 -24.41 22.97
CA ASP A 58 7.82 -24.72 23.37
C ASP A 58 6.77 -23.69 22.93
N MET A 59 7.10 -22.77 21.99
CA MET A 59 6.08 -21.88 21.42
C MET A 59 5.24 -22.66 20.40
N ASN A 60 4.10 -23.14 20.85
CA ASN A 60 3.01 -23.55 19.96
C ASN A 60 2.57 -22.32 19.13
N TYR A 61 2.33 -22.48 17.82
CA TYR A 61 1.88 -21.40 16.92
C TYR A 61 0.68 -20.63 17.49
N LYS A 62 -0.20 -21.30 18.23
CA LYS A 62 -1.32 -20.68 18.95
C LYS A 62 -0.84 -19.69 20.01
N SER A 63 0.28 -19.94 20.69
CA SER A 63 0.85 -19.02 21.68
C SER A 63 1.48 -17.76 21.07
N VAL A 64 1.95 -17.81 19.81
CA VAL A 64 2.47 -16.62 19.10
C VAL A 64 1.34 -15.68 18.73
N LEU A 65 0.26 -16.20 18.14
CA LEU A 65 -0.93 -15.41 17.82
C LEU A 65 -1.54 -14.81 19.10
N ASP A 66 -1.71 -15.58 20.15
CA ASP A 66 -2.24 -15.11 21.43
C ASP A 66 -1.37 -13.96 22.00
N CYS A 67 -0.04 -14.07 21.87
CA CYS A 67 0.88 -13.02 22.27
C CYS A 67 0.71 -11.73 21.43
N CYS A 68 0.47 -11.86 20.11
CA CYS A 68 0.17 -10.71 19.25
C CYS A 68 -1.12 -9.99 19.68
N LEU A 69 -2.18 -10.75 19.93
CA LEU A 69 -3.49 -10.23 20.36
C LEU A 69 -3.40 -9.58 21.76
N GLU A 70 -2.64 -10.16 22.69
CA GLU A 70 -2.37 -9.54 23.99
C GLU A 70 -1.56 -8.23 23.86
N ASN A 71 -0.62 -8.18 22.93
CA ASN A 71 0.14 -6.96 22.63
C ASN A 71 -0.76 -5.86 22.04
N GLU A 72 -1.68 -6.19 21.14
CA GLU A 72 -2.69 -5.24 20.66
C GLU A 72 -3.47 -4.68 21.85
N LYS A 73 -4.04 -5.52 22.68
CA LYS A 73 -4.84 -5.11 23.85
C LYS A 73 -4.08 -4.25 24.84
N ARG A 74 -2.76 -4.43 24.98
CA ARG A 74 -1.91 -3.67 25.90
C ARG A 74 -1.46 -2.32 25.35
N ASN A 75 -1.16 -2.28 24.05
CA ASN A 75 -0.41 -1.16 23.46
C ASN A 75 -1.28 -0.22 22.64
N LEU A 76 -2.41 -0.71 22.11
CA LEU A 76 -3.30 0.12 21.30
C LEU A 76 -4.16 1.04 22.18
N SER A 77 -4.63 2.11 21.58
CA SER A 77 -5.58 3.05 22.18
C SER A 77 -6.92 2.36 22.43
N VAL A 78 -7.70 2.87 23.37
CA VAL A 78 -9.09 2.44 23.61
C VAL A 78 -10.02 2.72 22.42
N TYR A 79 -9.58 3.55 21.49
CA TYR A 79 -10.30 3.88 20.25
C TYR A 79 -9.87 3.03 19.05
N ALA A 80 -8.81 2.23 19.20
CA ALA A 80 -8.30 1.37 18.13
C ALA A 80 -9.24 0.19 17.89
N PHE A 81 -9.30 -0.24 16.64
CA PHE A 81 -10.01 -1.47 16.30
C PHE A 81 -9.11 -2.68 16.56
N HIS A 82 -9.51 -3.56 17.46
CA HIS A 82 -8.73 -4.75 17.80
C HIS A 82 -9.07 -5.91 16.87
N THR A 83 -8.07 -6.73 16.55
CA THR A 83 -8.26 -7.92 15.69
C THR A 83 -9.31 -8.88 16.24
N VAL A 84 -9.45 -8.98 17.57
CA VAL A 84 -10.45 -9.88 18.22
C VAL A 84 -11.89 -9.43 17.99
N ASP A 85 -12.11 -8.15 17.64
CA ASP A 85 -13.43 -7.55 17.45
C ASP A 85 -13.89 -7.59 15.97
N THR A 86 -13.09 -8.21 15.07
CA THR A 86 -13.42 -8.28 13.64
C THR A 86 -14.74 -8.98 13.38
N LYS A 87 -15.53 -8.42 12.47
CA LYS A 87 -16.74 -9.06 11.93
C LYS A 87 -16.41 -10.28 11.06
N GLY A 88 -15.13 -10.50 10.78
CA GLY A 88 -14.63 -11.66 10.07
C GLY A 88 -14.74 -11.55 8.54
N ARG A 89 -14.81 -12.71 7.91
CA ARG A 89 -14.76 -12.93 6.48
C ARG A 89 -16.04 -13.59 6.00
N ASP A 90 -16.39 -13.38 4.73
CA ASP A 90 -17.59 -13.99 4.14
C ASP A 90 -17.48 -15.52 4.01
N LYS A 91 -16.27 -16.01 3.69
CA LYS A 91 -16.02 -17.46 3.55
C LYS A 91 -15.23 -17.96 4.77
N PRO A 92 -15.63 -19.10 5.38
CA PRO A 92 -14.86 -19.71 6.48
C PRO A 92 -13.41 -19.95 6.07
N TYR A 93 -12.51 -19.70 6.99
CA TYR A 93 -11.08 -19.89 6.78
C TYR A 93 -10.45 -20.61 7.97
N ASN A 94 -9.72 -21.69 7.71
CA ASN A 94 -9.05 -22.44 8.79
C ASN A 94 -7.70 -21.76 9.12
N THR A 95 -7.59 -21.24 10.33
CA THR A 95 -6.43 -20.48 10.79
C THR A 95 -5.55 -21.31 11.72
N SER A 96 -4.50 -21.91 11.20
CA SER A 96 -3.39 -22.43 12.00
C SER A 96 -2.12 -21.61 11.72
N ASP A 97 -2.17 -20.29 11.93
CA ASP A 97 -1.12 -19.38 11.50
C ASP A 97 -0.73 -18.45 12.66
N VAL A 98 0.46 -17.90 12.57
CA VAL A 98 1.01 -16.93 13.53
C VAL A 98 0.53 -15.49 13.29
N ARG A 99 -0.08 -15.24 12.13
CA ARG A 99 -0.53 -13.91 11.68
C ARG A 99 -1.91 -13.55 12.24
N THR A 100 -2.09 -12.27 12.59
CA THR A 100 -3.43 -11.72 12.84
C THR A 100 -4.27 -11.68 11.57
N GLU A 101 -5.59 -11.46 11.67
CA GLU A 101 -6.48 -11.41 10.51
C GLU A 101 -6.12 -10.26 9.56
N PHE A 102 -5.74 -9.08 10.08
CA PHE A 102 -5.37 -7.93 9.26
C PHE A 102 -3.99 -8.10 8.60
N GLN A 103 -3.03 -8.74 9.26
CA GLN A 103 -1.75 -9.12 8.63
C GLN A 103 -1.98 -10.08 7.46
N ARG A 104 -2.91 -10.98 7.59
CA ARG A 104 -3.29 -11.91 6.54
C ARG A 104 -3.93 -11.20 5.34
N ASP A 105 -4.77 -10.20 5.60
CA ASP A 105 -5.38 -9.39 4.56
C ASP A 105 -4.35 -8.58 3.79
N ARG A 106 -3.42 -7.93 4.49
CA ARG A 106 -2.27 -7.27 3.90
C ARG A 106 -1.50 -8.19 2.94
N ASP A 107 -1.19 -9.40 3.40
CA ASP A 107 -0.46 -10.37 2.59
C ASP A 107 -1.26 -10.78 1.34
N ARG A 108 -2.57 -11.05 1.48
CA ARG A 108 -3.46 -11.38 0.34
C ARG A 108 -3.50 -10.27 -0.70
N ILE A 109 -3.61 -9.02 -0.26
CA ILE A 109 -3.58 -7.85 -1.14
C ILE A 109 -2.24 -7.74 -1.84
N THR A 110 -1.13 -7.79 -1.09
CA THR A 110 0.23 -7.64 -1.64
C THR A 110 0.55 -8.72 -2.69
N HIS A 111 0.03 -9.93 -2.52
CA HIS A 111 0.28 -11.05 -3.44
C HIS A 111 -0.73 -11.14 -4.59
N CYS A 112 -1.78 -10.33 -4.65
CA CYS A 112 -2.78 -10.39 -5.70
C CYS A 112 -2.27 -9.82 -7.03
N GLN A 113 -2.96 -10.14 -8.13
CA GLN A 113 -2.56 -9.70 -9.46
C GLN A 113 -2.81 -8.20 -9.67
N SER A 114 -3.94 -7.69 -9.16
CA SER A 114 -4.30 -6.27 -9.30
C SER A 114 -3.29 -5.37 -8.61
N PHE A 115 -2.73 -5.78 -7.46
CA PHE A 115 -1.66 -5.03 -6.79
C PHE A 115 -0.41 -4.91 -7.69
N ARG A 116 0.03 -6.01 -8.32
CA ARG A 116 1.16 -5.97 -9.27
C ARG A 116 0.91 -5.08 -10.49
N ARG A 117 -0.35 -5.03 -10.97
CA ARG A 117 -0.75 -4.20 -12.12
C ARG A 117 -0.65 -2.70 -11.83
N LEU A 118 -0.72 -2.26 -10.55
CA LEU A 118 -0.54 -0.85 -10.17
C LEU A 118 0.82 -0.29 -10.60
N MET A 119 1.84 -1.14 -10.77
CA MET A 119 3.16 -0.72 -11.28
C MET A 119 3.10 -0.13 -12.70
N TYR A 120 2.11 -0.52 -13.50
CA TYR A 120 1.97 -0.13 -14.91
C TYR A 120 0.67 0.66 -15.16
N LYS A 121 0.13 1.31 -14.13
CA LYS A 121 -0.98 2.26 -14.21
C LYS A 121 -0.49 3.65 -13.86
N THR A 122 -0.83 4.61 -14.69
CA THR A 122 -0.52 6.03 -14.50
C THR A 122 -1.18 6.60 -13.25
N GLN A 123 -0.50 7.51 -12.55
CA GLN A 123 -1.08 8.26 -11.42
C GLN A 123 -1.74 9.55 -11.92
N VAL A 124 -1.00 10.49 -12.48
CA VAL A 124 -1.50 11.81 -12.90
C VAL A 124 -1.27 12.06 -14.39
N PHE A 125 -0.03 11.91 -14.88
CA PHE A 125 0.32 12.21 -16.26
C PHE A 125 0.38 10.95 -17.11
N LEU A 126 -0.32 10.95 -18.25
CA LEU A 126 -0.41 9.79 -19.14
C LEU A 126 0.95 9.48 -19.77
N SER A 127 1.44 8.26 -19.51
CA SER A 127 2.66 7.70 -20.11
C SER A 127 3.81 8.69 -20.26
N PRO A 128 4.23 9.38 -19.20
CA PRO A 128 5.33 10.33 -19.30
C PRO A 128 6.60 9.61 -19.75
N THR A 129 7.35 10.23 -20.64
CA THR A 129 8.68 9.74 -21.03
C THR A 129 9.65 9.96 -19.87
N GLY A 130 10.16 8.88 -19.27
CA GLY A 130 11.16 8.92 -18.20
C GLY A 130 10.82 8.04 -17.00
N ASP A 131 11.86 7.63 -16.24
CA ASP A 131 11.76 6.66 -15.15
C ASP A 131 11.39 7.30 -13.80
N HIS A 132 11.14 8.62 -13.76
CA HIS A 132 11.02 9.37 -12.51
C HIS A 132 9.58 9.74 -12.12
N TYR A 133 8.60 9.44 -12.95
CA TYR A 133 7.20 9.70 -12.65
C TYR A 133 6.59 8.59 -11.79
N ARG A 134 5.65 8.98 -10.93
CA ARG A 134 4.97 8.06 -10.04
C ARG A 134 4.00 7.16 -10.79
N THR A 135 4.04 5.89 -10.43
CA THR A 135 2.99 4.91 -10.78
C THR A 135 2.00 4.79 -9.63
N ARG A 136 0.85 4.15 -9.87
CA ARG A 136 -0.11 3.88 -8.78
C ARG A 136 0.47 3.01 -7.68
N MET A 137 1.40 2.11 -7.99
CA MET A 137 2.07 1.31 -6.96
C MET A 137 2.92 2.19 -6.02
N THR A 138 3.72 3.10 -6.56
CA THR A 138 4.54 3.99 -5.72
C THR A 138 3.66 4.92 -4.90
N HIS A 139 2.58 5.47 -5.47
CA HIS A 139 1.57 6.24 -4.75
C HIS A 139 0.95 5.41 -3.61
N THR A 140 0.49 4.18 -3.88
CA THR A 140 -0.10 3.30 -2.86
C THR A 140 0.86 3.02 -1.70
N LEU A 141 2.16 2.83 -1.99
CA LEU A 141 3.18 2.66 -0.94
C LEU A 141 3.39 3.93 -0.11
N GLU A 142 3.38 5.10 -0.74
CA GLU A 142 3.51 6.39 -0.06
C GLU A 142 2.27 6.70 0.80
N VAL A 143 1.05 6.42 0.31
CA VAL A 143 -0.19 6.47 1.10
C VAL A 143 -0.11 5.55 2.31
N THR A 144 0.33 4.31 2.10
CA THR A 144 0.46 3.32 3.17
C THR A 144 1.45 3.77 4.24
N GLN A 145 2.58 4.34 3.84
CA GLN A 145 3.59 4.88 4.76
C GLN A 145 3.02 6.03 5.61
N ILE A 146 2.33 6.99 4.99
CA ILE A 146 1.70 8.12 5.69
C ILE A 146 0.62 7.61 6.66
N ALA A 147 -0.26 6.71 6.18
CA ALA A 147 -1.34 6.14 6.99
C ALA A 147 -0.81 5.43 8.24
N ARG A 148 0.23 4.60 8.09
CA ARG A 148 0.86 3.89 9.19
C ARG A 148 1.53 4.81 10.21
N ILE A 149 2.16 5.91 9.78
CA ILE A 149 2.73 6.91 10.69
C ILE A 149 1.64 7.51 11.56
N ILE A 150 0.50 7.90 10.98
CA ILE A 150 -0.64 8.46 11.71
C ILE A 150 -1.22 7.41 12.68
N ALA A 151 -1.47 6.18 12.20
CA ALA A 151 -2.00 5.10 13.03
C ALA A 151 -1.10 4.80 14.23
N ARG A 152 0.21 4.69 14.01
CA ARG A 152 1.21 4.46 15.07
C ARG A 152 1.23 5.60 16.08
N ALA A 153 1.23 6.85 15.64
CA ALA A 153 1.24 8.01 16.52
C ALA A 153 0.00 8.08 17.41
N LEU A 154 -1.16 7.66 16.89
CA LEU A 154 -2.44 7.60 17.61
C LEU A 154 -2.65 6.27 18.35
N ARG A 155 -1.69 5.34 18.29
CA ARG A 155 -1.79 3.98 18.85
C ARG A 155 -3.02 3.21 18.34
N LEU A 156 -3.36 3.40 17.04
CA LEU A 156 -4.39 2.64 16.34
C LEU A 156 -3.79 1.38 15.69
N ASN A 157 -4.61 0.52 15.12
CA ASN A 157 -4.18 -0.73 14.53
C ASN A 157 -3.47 -0.51 13.19
N GLU A 158 -2.12 -0.57 13.21
CA GLU A 158 -1.32 -0.38 12.00
C GLU A 158 -1.58 -1.44 10.93
N ASP A 159 -1.81 -2.71 11.32
CA ASP A 159 -2.02 -3.80 10.36
C ASP A 159 -3.34 -3.62 9.59
N LEU A 160 -4.42 -3.19 10.27
CA LEU A 160 -5.70 -2.84 9.63
C LEU A 160 -5.53 -1.64 8.69
N THR A 161 -4.86 -0.58 9.17
CA THR A 161 -4.59 0.61 8.38
C THR A 161 -3.77 0.29 7.13
N GLU A 162 -2.72 -0.52 7.26
CA GLU A 162 -1.85 -0.94 6.15
C GLU A 162 -2.62 -1.75 5.12
N ALA A 163 -3.42 -2.73 5.56
CA ALA A 163 -4.20 -3.57 4.66
C ALA A 163 -5.21 -2.74 3.84
N ALA A 164 -5.95 -1.84 4.48
CA ALA A 164 -6.89 -0.96 3.79
C ALA A 164 -6.19 0.00 2.82
N ALA A 165 -5.05 0.58 3.24
CA ALA A 165 -4.26 1.49 2.40
C ALA A 165 -3.66 0.78 1.17
N LEU A 166 -3.14 -0.45 1.30
CA LEU A 166 -2.63 -1.22 0.16
C LEU A 166 -3.74 -1.60 -0.83
N GLY A 167 -4.97 -1.76 -0.35
CA GLY A 167 -6.10 -2.18 -1.16
C GLY A 167 -6.89 -1.06 -1.84
N HIS A 168 -6.71 0.21 -1.45
CA HIS A 168 -7.62 1.29 -1.81
C HIS A 168 -7.76 1.51 -3.33
N ASP A 169 -6.68 1.39 -4.11
CA ASP A 169 -6.59 1.73 -5.54
C ASP A 169 -6.61 0.52 -6.49
N LEU A 170 -6.87 -0.70 -6.00
CA LEU A 170 -6.81 -1.93 -6.80
C LEU A 170 -7.75 -1.94 -8.02
N GLY A 171 -8.88 -1.26 -7.93
CA GLY A 171 -9.90 -1.16 -8.97
C GLY A 171 -9.75 0.01 -9.93
N HIS A 172 -8.67 0.77 -9.83
CA HIS A 172 -8.48 1.92 -10.70
C HIS A 172 -8.33 1.50 -12.16
N THR A 173 -8.96 2.22 -13.07
CA THR A 173 -8.89 2.00 -14.51
C THR A 173 -7.51 2.33 -15.07
N PRO A 174 -7.13 1.81 -16.26
CA PRO A 174 -6.00 2.36 -17.00
C PRO A 174 -6.21 3.86 -17.27
N PHE A 175 -5.13 4.61 -17.35
CA PHE A 175 -5.12 6.08 -17.54
C PHE A 175 -5.81 6.88 -16.44
N GLY A 176 -5.89 6.34 -15.23
CA GLY A 176 -6.37 7.05 -14.05
C GLY A 176 -7.79 7.60 -14.21
N HIS A 177 -7.99 8.87 -13.91
CA HIS A 177 -9.31 9.52 -14.00
C HIS A 177 -9.87 9.61 -15.42
N ALA A 178 -9.02 9.66 -16.44
CA ALA A 178 -9.50 9.62 -17.83
C ALA A 178 -10.23 8.31 -18.13
N GLY A 179 -9.69 7.19 -17.64
CA GLY A 179 -10.34 5.89 -17.78
C GLY A 179 -11.61 5.74 -16.94
N GLU A 180 -11.61 6.27 -15.72
CA GLU A 180 -12.81 6.31 -14.88
C GLU A 180 -13.95 7.08 -15.57
N TYR A 181 -13.64 8.25 -16.11
CA TYR A 181 -14.60 9.04 -16.88
C TYR A 181 -15.10 8.34 -18.14
N ALA A 182 -14.23 7.60 -18.84
CA ALA A 182 -14.66 6.78 -19.98
C ALA A 182 -15.68 5.71 -19.54
N MET A 183 -15.43 5.00 -18.44
CA MET A 183 -16.37 4.01 -17.90
C MET A 183 -17.67 4.64 -17.43
N GLN A 184 -17.64 5.82 -16.83
CA GLN A 184 -18.84 6.57 -16.46
C GLN A 184 -19.73 6.90 -17.67
N LYS A 185 -19.12 7.23 -18.81
CA LYS A 185 -19.85 7.51 -20.03
C LYS A 185 -20.41 6.26 -20.75
N CYS A 186 -19.61 5.18 -20.77
CA CYS A 186 -19.92 4.02 -21.60
C CYS A 186 -20.70 2.94 -20.86
N PHE A 187 -20.53 2.84 -19.54
CA PHE A 187 -21.08 1.75 -18.76
C PHE A 187 -22.10 2.24 -17.73
N ASP A 188 -21.69 3.04 -16.75
CA ASP A 188 -22.55 3.46 -15.63
C ASP A 188 -22.04 4.79 -15.08
N ALA A 189 -22.90 5.82 -15.05
CA ALA A 189 -22.58 7.15 -14.53
C ALA A 189 -22.09 7.12 -13.06
N ASP A 190 -22.49 6.09 -12.29
CA ASP A 190 -22.10 5.88 -10.90
C ASP A 190 -20.85 5.00 -10.75
N PHE A 191 -20.15 4.67 -11.84
CA PHE A 191 -18.90 3.94 -11.80
C PHE A 191 -17.83 4.75 -11.08
N THR A 192 -17.15 4.13 -10.10
CA THR A 192 -16.04 4.73 -9.37
C THR A 192 -14.97 3.69 -9.06
N HIS A 193 -13.71 4.13 -9.03
CA HIS A 193 -12.57 3.25 -8.75
C HIS A 193 -12.67 2.57 -7.38
N TYR A 194 -13.20 3.21 -6.35
CA TYR A 194 -13.32 2.61 -5.02
C TYR A 194 -14.39 1.51 -4.95
N LYS A 195 -15.52 1.66 -5.66
CA LYS A 195 -16.50 0.58 -5.83
C LYS A 195 -15.90 -0.58 -6.63
N GLN A 196 -15.10 -0.25 -7.65
CA GLN A 196 -14.40 -1.25 -8.43
C GLN A 196 -13.28 -1.93 -7.62
N SER A 197 -12.58 -1.22 -6.71
CA SER A 197 -11.60 -1.82 -5.79
C SER A 197 -12.26 -2.87 -4.88
N LEU A 198 -13.43 -2.54 -4.32
CA LEU A 198 -14.21 -3.50 -3.54
C LEU A 198 -14.57 -4.74 -4.39
N ARG A 199 -15.07 -4.54 -5.63
CA ARG A 199 -15.41 -5.63 -6.53
C ARG A 199 -14.21 -6.50 -6.91
N VAL A 200 -13.04 -5.89 -7.09
CA VAL A 200 -11.79 -6.62 -7.34
C VAL A 200 -11.47 -7.57 -6.19
N VAL A 201 -11.50 -7.08 -4.95
CA VAL A 201 -11.13 -7.90 -3.78
C VAL A 201 -12.19 -8.93 -3.39
N GLU A 202 -13.46 -8.67 -3.70
CA GLU A 202 -14.56 -9.59 -3.39
C GLU A 202 -14.77 -10.65 -4.46
N LEU A 203 -14.57 -10.33 -5.76
CA LEU A 203 -15.07 -11.14 -6.86
C LEU A 203 -14.06 -11.44 -7.95
N LEU A 204 -13.11 -10.55 -8.28
CA LEU A 204 -12.32 -10.67 -9.51
C LEU A 204 -10.95 -11.31 -9.31
N GLU A 205 -10.36 -11.15 -8.13
CA GLU A 205 -9.07 -11.79 -7.81
C GLU A 205 -9.24 -13.28 -7.56
N ASN A 206 -8.11 -14.00 -7.56
CA ASN A 206 -8.06 -15.42 -7.25
C ASN A 206 -9.03 -16.25 -8.12
N ASP A 207 -8.95 -16.06 -9.45
CA ASP A 207 -9.75 -16.77 -10.46
C ASP A 207 -11.28 -16.62 -10.27
N GLY A 208 -11.72 -15.50 -9.72
CA GLY A 208 -13.13 -15.19 -9.52
C GLY A 208 -13.66 -15.53 -8.12
N GLU A 209 -12.80 -16.00 -7.22
CA GLU A 209 -13.14 -16.34 -5.84
C GLU A 209 -13.01 -15.17 -4.87
N GLY A 210 -12.32 -14.09 -5.29
CA GLY A 210 -11.99 -12.95 -4.45
C GLY A 210 -10.88 -13.25 -3.45
N LEU A 211 -10.48 -12.22 -2.71
CA LEU A 211 -9.42 -12.31 -1.70
C LEU A 211 -9.95 -12.75 -0.32
N ASN A 212 -11.25 -12.79 -0.12
CA ASN A 212 -11.90 -13.12 1.16
C ASN A 212 -11.30 -12.32 2.32
N LEU A 213 -11.28 -10.98 2.19
CA LEU A 213 -10.78 -10.05 3.20
C LEU A 213 -11.77 -9.88 4.35
N THR A 214 -11.30 -9.43 5.50
CA THR A 214 -12.16 -9.02 6.61
C THR A 214 -13.07 -7.86 6.21
N TRP A 215 -14.20 -7.75 6.90
CA TRP A 215 -15.17 -6.70 6.64
C TRP A 215 -14.57 -5.30 6.80
N GLU A 216 -13.74 -5.09 7.82
CA GLU A 216 -13.13 -3.80 8.15
C GLU A 216 -12.15 -3.33 7.08
N VAL A 217 -11.38 -4.22 6.50
CA VAL A 217 -10.47 -3.90 5.38
C VAL A 217 -11.28 -3.53 4.15
N ARG A 218 -12.36 -4.26 3.81
CA ARG A 218 -13.25 -3.94 2.70
C ARG A 218 -13.95 -2.60 2.88
N ASP A 219 -14.41 -2.33 4.11
CA ASP A 219 -15.03 -1.04 4.49
C ASP A 219 -14.03 0.12 4.34
N GLY A 220 -12.78 -0.06 4.79
CA GLY A 220 -11.71 0.92 4.59
C GLY A 220 -11.38 1.16 3.11
N ILE A 221 -11.36 0.11 2.28
CA ILE A 221 -11.13 0.20 0.83
C ILE A 221 -12.24 1.02 0.15
N VAL A 222 -13.50 0.71 0.39
CA VAL A 222 -14.60 1.35 -0.33
C VAL A 222 -14.88 2.78 0.14
N ASN A 223 -14.52 3.13 1.38
CA ASN A 223 -14.77 4.45 1.97
C ASN A 223 -13.52 5.35 2.06
N HIS A 224 -12.41 4.99 1.38
CA HIS A 224 -11.21 5.83 1.39
C HIS A 224 -11.41 7.18 0.66
N THR A 225 -12.44 7.31 -0.17
CA THR A 225 -12.80 8.54 -0.87
C THR A 225 -14.33 8.71 -0.92
N GLY A 226 -14.83 9.76 -1.58
CA GLY A 226 -16.27 10.07 -1.60
C GLY A 226 -16.76 10.71 -0.30
N ASP A 227 -18.09 10.70 -0.07
CA ASP A 227 -18.73 11.39 1.06
C ASP A 227 -18.80 10.54 2.32
N ASN A 228 -18.79 9.22 2.19
CA ASN A 228 -18.86 8.30 3.31
C ASN A 228 -17.53 8.25 4.09
N LEU A 229 -17.64 7.88 5.36
CA LEU A 229 -16.49 7.54 6.21
C LEU A 229 -16.48 6.04 6.49
N ALA A 230 -15.29 5.48 6.59
CA ALA A 230 -15.13 4.12 7.10
C ALA A 230 -15.60 4.03 8.56
N SER A 231 -16.03 2.84 8.97
CA SER A 231 -16.53 2.60 10.32
C SER A 231 -15.45 2.58 11.38
N THR A 232 -14.19 2.35 10.98
CA THR A 232 -13.03 2.32 11.86
C THR A 232 -12.18 3.57 11.69
N LEU A 233 -11.52 4.02 12.75
CA LEU A 233 -10.62 5.17 12.67
C LEU A 233 -9.45 4.88 11.73
N GLU A 234 -9.00 3.63 11.67
CA GLU A 234 -7.97 3.13 10.78
C GLU A 234 -8.35 3.32 9.31
N GLY A 235 -9.57 3.00 8.94
CA GLY A 235 -10.10 3.24 7.59
C GLY A 235 -10.24 4.73 7.28
N VAL A 236 -10.65 5.55 8.26
CA VAL A 236 -10.71 7.01 8.09
C VAL A 236 -9.32 7.60 7.85
N ILE A 237 -8.27 7.09 8.51
CA ILE A 237 -6.89 7.53 8.27
C ILE A 237 -6.49 7.35 6.81
N VAL A 238 -6.90 6.27 6.15
CA VAL A 238 -6.56 6.01 4.73
C VAL A 238 -7.05 7.16 3.85
N LYS A 239 -8.26 7.67 4.09
CA LYS A 239 -8.82 8.81 3.36
C LYS A 239 -7.99 10.09 3.50
N TYR A 240 -7.46 10.35 4.69
CA TYR A 240 -6.57 11.50 4.93
C TYR A 240 -5.20 11.27 4.30
N ALA A 241 -4.64 10.06 4.45
CA ALA A 241 -3.32 9.72 3.95
C ALA A 241 -3.26 9.78 2.42
N ASP A 242 -4.28 9.26 1.73
CA ASP A 242 -4.41 9.36 0.28
C ASP A 242 -4.44 10.83 -0.16
N ARG A 243 -5.25 11.68 0.50
CA ARG A 243 -5.32 13.11 0.20
C ARG A 243 -3.98 13.81 0.42
N ILE A 244 -3.28 13.54 1.51
CA ILE A 244 -1.95 14.11 1.78
C ILE A 244 -0.97 13.68 0.71
N ALA A 245 -0.99 12.40 0.35
CA ALA A 245 -0.10 11.82 -0.65
C ALA A 245 -0.32 12.48 -2.01
N TYR A 246 -1.54 12.40 -2.60
CA TYR A 246 -1.74 12.88 -3.96
C TYR A 246 -1.50 14.39 -4.10
N ILE A 247 -1.93 15.23 -3.15
CA ILE A 247 -1.69 16.68 -3.21
C ILE A 247 -0.19 16.97 -3.32
N ASN A 248 0.63 16.32 -2.51
CA ASN A 248 2.06 16.59 -2.48
C ASN A 248 2.81 15.97 -3.66
N HIS A 249 2.40 14.78 -4.10
CA HIS A 249 3.01 14.08 -5.23
C HIS A 249 2.73 14.80 -6.56
N ASP A 250 1.50 15.27 -6.73
CA ASP A 250 1.07 15.97 -7.95
C ASP A 250 1.79 17.30 -8.12
N ILE A 251 2.15 17.97 -7.02
CA ILE A 251 3.04 19.16 -7.06
C ILE A 251 4.40 18.78 -7.61
N ASP A 252 5.03 17.73 -7.09
CA ASP A 252 6.36 17.29 -7.52
C ASP A 252 6.37 16.91 -9.00
N ASP A 253 5.37 16.14 -9.42
CA ASP A 253 5.26 15.68 -10.81
C ASP A 253 4.93 16.84 -11.77
N ALA A 254 4.08 17.80 -11.34
CA ALA A 254 3.81 19.01 -12.11
C ALA A 254 5.05 19.92 -12.24
N CYS A 255 5.86 20.01 -11.19
CA CYS A 255 7.13 20.75 -11.24
C CYS A 255 8.12 20.08 -12.22
N ARG A 256 8.23 18.76 -12.19
CA ARG A 256 9.08 18.01 -13.15
C ARG A 256 8.62 18.14 -14.59
N ALA A 257 7.30 18.18 -14.80
CA ALA A 257 6.70 18.40 -16.11
C ALA A 257 6.81 19.86 -16.60
N GLY A 258 7.36 20.78 -15.77
CA GLY A 258 7.45 22.20 -16.11
C GLY A 258 6.10 22.94 -16.16
N ILE A 259 5.05 22.33 -15.60
CA ILE A 259 3.69 22.89 -15.52
C ILE A 259 3.58 23.86 -14.35
N LEU A 260 4.31 23.61 -13.28
CA LEU A 260 4.27 24.34 -12.02
C LEU A 260 5.69 24.65 -11.53
N SER A 261 5.85 25.80 -10.87
CA SER A 261 7.01 26.10 -10.05
C SER A 261 6.61 26.08 -8.57
N PRO A 262 7.47 25.66 -7.63
CA PRO A 262 7.17 25.72 -6.20
C PRO A 262 6.74 27.10 -5.71
N ASN A 263 7.23 28.18 -6.35
CA ASN A 263 6.88 29.57 -6.04
C ASN A 263 5.49 29.98 -6.54
N ASP A 264 4.86 29.21 -7.41
CA ASP A 264 3.50 29.49 -7.90
C ASP A 264 2.44 29.16 -6.83
N ILE A 265 2.78 28.33 -5.85
CA ILE A 265 1.89 28.05 -4.71
C ILE A 265 1.73 29.35 -3.90
N PRO A 266 0.49 29.80 -3.65
CA PRO A 266 0.24 31.05 -2.91
C PRO A 266 0.99 31.10 -1.56
N SER A 267 1.60 32.25 -1.25
CA SER A 267 2.42 32.42 -0.04
C SER A 267 1.65 32.13 1.25
N GLY A 268 0.35 32.48 1.31
CA GLY A 268 -0.51 32.17 2.45
C GLY A 268 -0.68 30.67 2.70
N ILE A 269 -0.67 29.85 1.64
CA ILE A 269 -0.71 28.39 1.77
C ILE A 269 0.66 27.87 2.23
N ARG A 270 1.74 28.36 1.62
CA ARG A 270 3.11 27.95 1.97
C ARG A 270 3.48 28.30 3.41
N SER A 271 3.04 29.45 3.91
CA SER A 271 3.30 29.86 5.32
C SER A 271 2.64 28.93 6.35
N ILE A 272 1.51 28.28 6.01
CA ILE A 272 0.81 27.35 6.91
C ILE A 272 1.32 25.92 6.72
N LEU A 273 1.40 25.46 5.47
CA LEU A 273 1.71 24.05 5.19
C LEU A 273 3.21 23.75 5.10
N GLY A 274 4.04 24.75 4.83
CA GLY A 274 5.49 24.61 4.64
C GLY A 274 5.93 24.80 3.18
N GLU A 275 7.20 25.07 3.00
CA GLU A 275 7.79 25.40 1.71
C GLU A 275 8.16 24.15 0.89
N SER A 276 8.71 23.14 1.54
CA SER A 276 9.15 21.90 0.88
C SER A 276 8.05 20.82 0.87
N HIS A 277 8.22 19.82 0.01
CA HIS A 277 7.40 18.61 0.00
C HIS A 277 7.36 17.94 1.38
N SER A 278 8.52 17.80 2.02
CA SER A 278 8.66 17.16 3.34
C SER A 278 7.95 17.97 4.42
N ASP A 279 8.09 19.32 4.41
CA ASP A 279 7.44 20.20 5.39
C ASP A 279 5.91 20.09 5.29
N ARG A 280 5.36 20.10 4.07
CA ARG A 280 3.91 19.99 3.85
C ARG A 280 3.35 18.68 4.38
N ILE A 281 3.98 17.54 4.04
CA ILE A 281 3.54 16.23 4.56
C ILE A 281 3.63 16.21 6.08
N ASN A 282 4.75 16.64 6.65
CA ASN A 282 4.94 16.65 8.10
C ASN A 282 3.91 17.54 8.82
N THR A 283 3.64 18.74 8.30
CA THR A 283 2.64 19.64 8.86
C THR A 283 1.25 19.02 8.86
N MET A 284 0.82 18.43 7.74
CA MET A 284 -0.50 17.79 7.63
C MET A 284 -0.62 16.56 8.54
N VAL A 285 0.41 15.70 8.59
CA VAL A 285 0.44 14.52 9.46
C VAL A 285 0.39 14.92 10.93
N MET A 286 1.24 15.87 11.35
CA MET A 286 1.28 16.33 12.74
C MET A 286 -0.01 17.03 13.15
N SER A 287 -0.65 17.75 12.24
CA SER A 287 -1.96 18.37 12.47
C SER A 287 -3.03 17.31 12.78
N ILE A 288 -3.08 16.22 11.98
CA ILE A 288 -4.01 15.11 12.23
C ILE A 288 -3.71 14.46 13.60
N VAL A 289 -2.44 14.20 13.90
CA VAL A 289 -2.05 13.56 15.16
C VAL A 289 -2.47 14.43 16.35
N ARG A 290 -2.22 15.75 16.31
CA ARG A 290 -2.60 16.66 17.40
C ARG A 290 -4.12 16.78 17.57
N ALA A 291 -4.84 16.93 16.46
CA ALA A 291 -6.29 17.11 16.51
C ALA A 291 -7.05 15.84 16.92
N SER A 292 -6.47 14.65 16.65
CA SER A 292 -7.12 13.35 16.87
C SER A 292 -6.66 12.62 18.13
N ALA A 293 -5.58 13.10 18.79
CA ALA A 293 -5.01 12.44 19.98
C ALA A 293 -6.07 12.26 21.08
N ASP A 294 -6.18 11.04 21.60
CA ASP A 294 -7.11 10.64 22.65
C ASP A 294 -8.59 10.98 22.38
N ARG A 295 -9.00 10.94 21.10
CA ARG A 295 -10.38 11.21 20.64
C ARG A 295 -10.91 10.08 19.74
N PRO A 296 -12.25 9.83 19.76
CA PRO A 296 -12.90 8.83 18.90
C PRO A 296 -13.16 9.37 17.48
N LYS A 297 -12.25 10.17 16.91
CA LYS A 297 -12.37 10.74 15.56
C LYS A 297 -11.01 11.10 14.98
N ILE A 298 -10.92 11.04 13.66
CA ILE A 298 -9.77 11.53 12.90
C ILE A 298 -10.14 12.85 12.26
N GLU A 299 -9.38 13.89 12.57
CA GLU A 299 -9.57 15.22 12.01
C GLU A 299 -8.24 15.96 11.87
N MET A 300 -8.22 17.01 11.06
CA MET A 300 -7.07 17.92 10.88
C MET A 300 -7.40 19.25 11.58
N GLU A 301 -6.41 19.92 12.13
CA GLU A 301 -6.59 21.26 12.72
C GLU A 301 -7.21 22.21 11.68
N PRO A 302 -8.11 23.13 12.08
CA PRO A 302 -8.92 23.90 11.12
C PRO A 302 -8.11 24.71 10.11
N ASP A 303 -7.04 25.37 10.53
CA ASP A 303 -6.17 26.19 9.69
C ASP A 303 -5.41 25.35 8.64
N VAL A 304 -4.86 24.23 9.04
CA VAL A 304 -4.17 23.27 8.15
C VAL A 304 -5.18 22.61 7.20
N SER A 305 -6.37 22.28 7.68
CA SER A 305 -7.45 21.72 6.85
C SER A 305 -7.88 22.70 5.76
N GLU A 306 -8.04 23.99 6.10
CA GLU A 306 -8.43 25.03 5.14
C GLU A 306 -7.31 25.27 4.12
N ALA A 307 -6.08 25.40 4.58
CA ALA A 307 -4.93 25.55 3.69
C ALA A 307 -4.76 24.33 2.75
N SER A 308 -5.01 23.11 3.23
CA SER A 308 -4.99 21.89 2.42
C SER A 308 -6.10 21.90 1.34
N LYS A 309 -7.32 22.35 1.69
CA LYS A 309 -8.42 22.52 0.72
C LYS A 309 -8.07 23.58 -0.33
N ALA A 310 -7.50 24.70 0.11
CA ALA A 310 -7.08 25.77 -0.80
C ALA A 310 -5.96 25.29 -1.75
N LEU A 311 -4.98 24.52 -1.25
CA LEU A 311 -3.94 23.92 -2.09
C LEU A 311 -4.52 22.95 -3.11
N ARG A 312 -5.47 22.12 -2.74
CA ARG A 312 -6.18 21.22 -3.67
C ARG A 312 -6.92 22.00 -4.75
N ALA A 313 -7.63 23.06 -4.40
CA ALA A 313 -8.33 23.92 -5.35
C ALA A 313 -7.34 24.58 -6.33
N PHE A 314 -6.20 25.04 -5.83
CA PHE A 314 -5.12 25.58 -6.65
C PHE A 314 -4.59 24.55 -7.68
N LEU A 315 -4.33 23.32 -7.24
CA LEU A 315 -3.88 22.23 -8.12
C LEU A 315 -4.96 21.89 -9.17
N PHE A 316 -6.22 21.93 -8.78
CA PHE A 316 -7.31 21.66 -9.71
C PHE A 316 -7.32 22.64 -10.88
N GLU A 317 -7.11 23.94 -10.62
CA GLU A 317 -7.08 24.96 -11.65
C GLU A 317 -5.77 24.96 -12.48
N ARG A 318 -4.62 24.77 -11.82
CA ARG A 318 -3.31 24.97 -12.46
C ARG A 318 -2.74 23.71 -13.08
N VAL A 319 -3.06 22.53 -12.56
CA VAL A 319 -2.50 21.24 -12.99
C VAL A 319 -3.55 20.40 -13.70
N TYR A 320 -4.66 20.07 -13.05
CA TYR A 320 -5.61 19.11 -13.60
C TYR A 320 -6.47 19.66 -14.77
N ARG A 321 -6.59 20.98 -14.90
CA ARG A 321 -7.22 21.64 -16.06
C ARG A 321 -6.25 22.09 -17.12
N ASN A 322 -4.95 21.84 -16.95
CA ASN A 322 -3.95 22.28 -17.90
C ASN A 322 -4.10 21.57 -19.25
N PRO A 323 -4.22 22.32 -20.39
CA PRO A 323 -4.40 21.70 -21.71
C PRO A 323 -3.28 20.77 -22.14
N ILE A 324 -2.05 21.01 -21.67
CA ILE A 324 -0.90 20.13 -21.98
C ILE A 324 -1.07 18.77 -21.31
N ALA A 325 -1.49 18.74 -20.04
CA ALA A 325 -1.76 17.52 -19.32
C ALA A 325 -2.97 16.75 -19.90
N LYS A 326 -3.96 17.49 -20.43
CA LYS A 326 -5.21 16.93 -20.97
C LYS A 326 -5.17 16.53 -22.45
N GLY A 327 -4.15 16.89 -23.18
CA GLY A 327 -4.09 16.64 -24.63
C GLY A 327 -4.21 15.18 -25.02
N GLU A 328 -3.71 14.27 -24.18
CA GLU A 328 -3.75 12.82 -24.41
C GLU A 328 -4.94 12.13 -23.71
N GLU A 329 -5.60 12.79 -22.73
CA GLU A 329 -6.71 12.18 -21.98
C GLU A 329 -7.91 11.85 -22.87
N SER A 330 -8.25 12.74 -23.83
CA SER A 330 -9.36 12.48 -24.75
C SER A 330 -9.10 11.24 -25.62
N LYS A 331 -7.87 11.08 -26.09
CA LYS A 331 -7.49 9.90 -26.89
C LYS A 331 -7.59 8.61 -26.05
N ALA A 332 -7.17 8.67 -24.79
CA ALA A 332 -7.30 7.53 -23.87
C ALA A 332 -8.77 7.20 -23.60
N GLN A 333 -9.63 8.23 -23.42
CA GLN A 333 -11.06 8.04 -23.24
C GLN A 333 -11.71 7.39 -24.49
N ASP A 334 -11.41 7.91 -25.69
CA ASP A 334 -11.95 7.39 -26.94
C ASP A 334 -11.49 5.94 -27.18
N MET A 335 -10.24 5.64 -26.89
CA MET A 335 -9.68 4.30 -26.99
C MET A 335 -10.38 3.31 -26.04
N LEU A 336 -10.59 3.70 -24.79
CA LEU A 336 -11.27 2.83 -23.82
C LEU A 336 -12.75 2.66 -24.14
N ALA A 337 -13.42 3.72 -24.63
CA ALA A 337 -14.79 3.62 -25.12
C ALA A 337 -14.91 2.65 -26.29
N TYR A 338 -13.99 2.71 -27.24
CA TYR A 338 -13.93 1.73 -28.35
C TYR A 338 -13.72 0.29 -27.85
N LEU A 339 -12.78 0.08 -26.93
CA LEU A 339 -12.54 -1.24 -26.34
C LEU A 339 -13.78 -1.77 -25.62
N PHE A 340 -14.49 -0.90 -24.89
CA PHE A 340 -15.72 -1.28 -24.22
C PHE A 340 -16.78 -1.75 -25.21
N GLU A 341 -17.08 -0.95 -26.25
CA GLU A 341 -18.03 -1.36 -27.28
C GLU A 341 -17.63 -2.65 -27.99
N TYR A 342 -16.31 -2.81 -28.25
CA TYR A 342 -15.79 -4.01 -28.89
C TYR A 342 -16.06 -5.25 -28.06
N PHE A 343 -15.73 -5.24 -26.75
CA PHE A 343 -15.94 -6.39 -25.88
C PHE A 343 -17.41 -6.65 -25.55
N VAL A 344 -18.26 -5.64 -25.55
CA VAL A 344 -19.71 -5.82 -25.47
C VAL A 344 -20.25 -6.54 -26.73
N LYS A 345 -19.76 -6.19 -27.92
CA LYS A 345 -20.15 -6.85 -29.21
C LYS A 345 -19.49 -8.22 -29.38
N HIS A 346 -18.32 -8.45 -28.77
CA HIS A 346 -17.53 -9.67 -28.92
C HIS A 346 -17.12 -10.26 -27.54
N PRO A 347 -18.09 -10.71 -26.72
CA PRO A 347 -17.80 -11.24 -25.39
C PRO A 347 -16.94 -12.51 -25.40
N ASP A 348 -16.92 -13.25 -26.51
CA ASP A 348 -16.06 -14.42 -26.74
C ASP A 348 -14.56 -14.06 -26.77
N LYS A 349 -14.21 -12.81 -27.02
CA LYS A 349 -12.82 -12.31 -27.03
C LYS A 349 -12.28 -11.92 -25.65
N MET A 350 -13.13 -11.84 -24.63
CA MET A 350 -12.66 -11.61 -23.25
C MET A 350 -11.92 -12.83 -22.69
N PRO A 351 -10.99 -12.64 -21.73
CA PRO A 351 -10.37 -13.76 -21.02
C PRO A 351 -11.38 -14.65 -20.30
N GLU A 352 -10.98 -15.89 -20.03
CA GLU A 352 -11.87 -16.94 -19.51
C GLU A 352 -12.56 -16.58 -18.20
N LEU A 353 -11.88 -15.85 -17.31
CA LEU A 353 -12.45 -15.33 -16.06
C LEU A 353 -13.75 -14.54 -16.32
N TYR A 354 -13.70 -13.59 -17.24
CA TYR A 354 -14.84 -12.71 -17.54
C TYR A 354 -15.93 -13.44 -18.35
N LYS A 355 -15.57 -14.39 -19.19
CA LYS A 355 -16.55 -15.26 -19.88
C LYS A 355 -17.35 -16.13 -18.91
N LYS A 356 -16.70 -16.69 -17.89
CA LYS A 356 -17.40 -17.43 -16.83
C LYS A 356 -18.37 -16.53 -16.06
N ARG A 357 -18.06 -15.27 -15.90
CA ARG A 357 -18.94 -14.34 -15.19
C ARG A 357 -20.18 -13.92 -15.98
N LEU A 358 -20.21 -14.11 -17.29
CA LEU A 358 -21.42 -13.87 -18.12
C LEU A 358 -22.65 -14.69 -17.68
N TYR A 359 -22.46 -15.74 -16.86
CA TYR A 359 -23.57 -16.48 -16.26
C TYR A 359 -24.26 -15.76 -15.10
N VAL A 360 -23.61 -14.74 -14.51
CA VAL A 360 -24.10 -14.01 -13.32
C VAL A 360 -24.12 -12.49 -13.48
N ASP A 361 -23.24 -11.95 -14.34
CA ASP A 361 -23.14 -10.52 -14.61
C ASP A 361 -23.56 -10.20 -16.05
N THR A 362 -23.93 -8.93 -16.33
CA THR A 362 -24.19 -8.49 -17.71
C THR A 362 -22.90 -8.43 -18.53
N VAL A 363 -23.02 -8.43 -19.84
CA VAL A 363 -21.88 -8.34 -20.77
C VAL A 363 -21.13 -7.03 -20.54
N GLU A 364 -21.86 -5.93 -20.35
CA GLU A 364 -21.32 -4.60 -20.09
C GLU A 364 -20.50 -4.57 -18.79
N ARG A 365 -21.02 -5.24 -17.74
CA ARG A 365 -20.30 -5.36 -16.46
C ARG A 365 -19.01 -6.13 -16.61
N CYS A 366 -19.04 -7.25 -17.33
CA CYS A 366 -17.86 -8.07 -17.60
C CYS A 366 -16.83 -7.32 -18.46
N ALA A 367 -17.26 -6.57 -19.46
CA ALA A 367 -16.40 -5.73 -20.29
C ALA A 367 -15.75 -4.60 -19.45
N CYS A 368 -16.54 -3.95 -18.60
CA CYS A 368 -16.03 -2.93 -17.67
C CYS A 368 -14.99 -3.52 -16.70
N ASP A 369 -15.24 -4.68 -16.09
CA ASP A 369 -14.31 -5.37 -15.21
C ASP A 369 -13.00 -5.71 -15.92
N PHE A 370 -13.08 -6.22 -17.15
CA PHE A 370 -11.91 -6.58 -17.93
C PHE A 370 -11.06 -5.35 -18.25
N ILE A 371 -11.67 -4.28 -18.74
CA ILE A 371 -10.98 -3.03 -19.11
C ILE A 371 -10.38 -2.37 -17.87
N SER A 372 -11.13 -2.27 -16.77
CA SER A 372 -10.64 -1.71 -15.52
C SER A 372 -9.44 -2.49 -14.94
N GLY A 373 -9.39 -3.80 -15.21
CA GLY A 373 -8.27 -4.66 -14.84
C GLY A 373 -7.01 -4.51 -15.73
N MET A 374 -7.07 -3.81 -16.85
CA MET A 374 -5.91 -3.60 -17.73
C MET A 374 -4.92 -2.63 -17.12
N THR A 375 -3.65 -2.75 -17.54
CA THR A 375 -2.65 -1.68 -17.37
C THR A 375 -2.73 -0.75 -18.57
N ASP A 376 -2.19 0.46 -18.47
CA ASP A 376 -2.17 1.43 -19.57
C ASP A 376 -1.53 0.84 -20.83
N ARG A 377 -0.38 0.20 -20.64
CA ARG A 377 0.33 -0.46 -21.74
C ARG A 377 -0.48 -1.58 -22.37
N TYR A 378 -1.12 -2.42 -21.58
CA TYR A 378 -1.93 -3.53 -22.09
C TYR A 378 -3.17 -3.03 -22.82
N ALA A 379 -3.81 -1.96 -22.36
CA ALA A 379 -4.93 -1.34 -23.06
C ALA A 379 -4.52 -0.81 -24.45
N ILE A 380 -3.35 -0.16 -24.56
CA ILE A 380 -2.79 0.29 -25.84
C ILE A 380 -2.50 -0.91 -26.77
N GLU A 381 -1.89 -1.98 -26.24
CA GLU A 381 -1.55 -3.18 -26.99
C GLU A 381 -2.80 -3.86 -27.55
N VAL A 382 -3.83 -4.05 -26.71
CA VAL A 382 -5.11 -4.65 -27.12
C VAL A 382 -5.82 -3.78 -28.19
N TYR A 383 -5.85 -2.47 -27.99
CA TYR A 383 -6.41 -1.54 -28.98
C TYR A 383 -5.67 -1.62 -30.31
N THR A 384 -4.35 -1.62 -30.27
CA THR A 384 -3.51 -1.73 -31.47
C THR A 384 -3.77 -3.05 -32.21
N ASP A 385 -3.86 -4.16 -31.49
CA ASP A 385 -4.15 -5.48 -32.09
C ASP A 385 -5.53 -5.58 -32.76
N ILE A 386 -6.51 -4.83 -32.24
CA ILE A 386 -7.87 -4.81 -32.77
C ILE A 386 -8.01 -3.82 -33.94
N CYS A 387 -7.42 -2.61 -33.81
CA CYS A 387 -7.70 -1.48 -34.70
C CYS A 387 -6.66 -1.31 -35.80
N ILE A 388 -5.41 -1.75 -35.59
CA ILE A 388 -4.33 -1.53 -36.55
C ILE A 388 -4.07 -2.79 -37.36
N PRO A 389 -4.22 -2.75 -38.69
CA PRO A 389 -3.93 -3.90 -39.55
C PRO A 389 -2.47 -4.35 -39.40
N LYS A 390 -2.26 -5.65 -39.23
CA LYS A 390 -0.91 -6.23 -39.18
C LYS A 390 -0.31 -6.28 -40.59
N VAL A 391 0.93 -5.87 -40.71
CA VAL A 391 1.67 -5.99 -41.98
C VAL A 391 1.77 -7.48 -42.36
N TRP A 392 1.29 -7.85 -43.53
CA TRP A 392 1.45 -9.20 -44.02
C TRP A 392 2.94 -9.49 -44.29
N ARG A 393 3.51 -10.39 -43.53
CA ARG A 393 4.86 -10.91 -43.78
C ARG A 393 4.72 -12.17 -44.62
N GLY A 394 4.97 -12.03 -45.95
CA GLY A 394 5.16 -13.20 -46.82
C GLY A 394 6.21 -14.15 -46.23
N LYS A 395 6.07 -15.43 -46.46
CA LYS A 395 7.13 -16.39 -46.15
C LYS A 395 8.40 -15.95 -46.88
N GLN A 396 9.43 -15.55 -46.16
CA GLN A 396 10.79 -15.46 -46.68
C GLN A 396 11.36 -16.83 -46.84
#